data_78e68ac6746c1b5799e9bbd815c52ba0
#
_entry.id   78e68ac6746c1b5799e9bbd815c52ba0
#
_cell.length_a   1.000
_cell.length_b   1.000
_cell.length_c   1.000
_cell.angle_alpha   90.00
_cell.angle_beta   90.00
_cell.angle_gamma   90.00
#
_symmetry.space_group_name_H-M   'P 1'
#
loop_
_entity.id
_entity.type
_entity.pdbx_description
1 polymer ?
#
loop_
_entity_poly.entity_id
_entity_poly.type
_entity_poly.pdbx_seq_one_letter_code
_entity_poly.pdbx_strand_id
1 'polypeptide(L)'
;KFEQNLGLKAWADIQNLKIAASSYSEIGSIAELEKQLAAKSVLAKNARNSLVETEHQLKDLGQILKYAEQYQSNHIYHVRYQKSKNPDAYLRSHETELLLHDGAENMLKRLGMNPKTLDIDKLRNEYNSLYSKKETLQKTYKSAEKEINALNRKLDNLNQYLNRSSSVQQTNDRKMEKDKTTR
;
A
#
# COMPACT_ATOMS: atom_id res chain seq x y z
N LYS A 1 -33.84 -13.87 20.61
CA LYS A 1 -35.16 -13.43 20.17
C LYS A 1 -35.32 -13.45 18.63
N PHE A 2 -34.28 -13.12 17.85
CA PHE A 2 -34.35 -13.14 16.37
C PHE A 2 -34.45 -14.55 15.79
N GLU A 3 -33.74 -15.52 16.38
CA GLU A 3 -33.74 -16.93 15.94
C GLU A 3 -35.06 -17.66 16.22
N GLN A 4 -35.90 -17.14 17.12
CA GLN A 4 -37.20 -17.73 17.48
C GLN A 4 -38.36 -17.26 16.60
N ASN A 5 -38.12 -16.23 15.75
CA ASN A 5 -39.16 -15.71 14.86
C ASN A 5 -38.91 -16.18 13.43
N LEU A 6 -39.55 -17.32 13.08
CA LEU A 6 -39.44 -17.96 11.76
C LEU A 6 -39.84 -17.04 10.60
N GLY A 7 -40.77 -16.11 10.82
CA GLY A 7 -41.19 -15.14 9.81
C GLY A 7 -40.12 -14.08 9.50
N LEU A 8 -39.46 -13.54 10.52
CA LEU A 8 -38.36 -12.58 10.37
C LEU A 8 -37.14 -13.22 9.74
N LYS A 9 -36.86 -14.48 10.10
CA LYS A 9 -35.76 -15.23 9.49
C LYS A 9 -36.00 -15.48 8.01
N ALA A 10 -37.19 -15.93 7.64
CA ALA A 10 -37.58 -16.14 6.26
C ALA A 10 -37.53 -14.84 5.45
N TRP A 11 -38.01 -13.73 6.02
CA TRP A 11 -37.91 -12.42 5.38
C TRP A 11 -36.48 -11.97 5.15
N ALA A 12 -35.62 -12.10 6.17
CA ALA A 12 -34.20 -11.77 6.05
C ALA A 12 -33.48 -12.64 5.00
N ASP A 13 -33.82 -13.93 4.94
CA ASP A 13 -33.28 -14.84 3.92
C ASP A 13 -33.73 -14.43 2.51
N ILE A 14 -35.01 -14.02 2.30
CA ILE A 14 -35.49 -13.50 1.03
C ILE A 14 -34.78 -12.20 0.63
N GLN A 15 -34.55 -11.28 1.56
CA GLN A 15 -33.80 -10.04 1.25
C GLN A 15 -32.36 -10.34 0.87
N ASN A 16 -31.68 -11.23 1.60
CA ASN A 16 -30.32 -11.67 1.26
C ASN A 16 -30.26 -12.34 -0.13
N LEU A 17 -31.28 -13.13 -0.49
CA LEU A 17 -31.43 -13.75 -1.81
C LEU A 17 -31.59 -12.70 -2.92
N LYS A 18 -32.41 -11.66 -2.69
CA LYS A 18 -32.59 -10.56 -3.65
C LYS A 18 -31.28 -9.79 -3.86
N ILE A 19 -30.55 -9.50 -2.79
CA ILE A 19 -29.26 -8.81 -2.85
C ILE A 19 -28.24 -9.67 -3.61
N ALA A 20 -28.16 -10.97 -3.33
CA ALA A 20 -27.28 -11.88 -4.03
C ALA A 20 -27.64 -12.02 -5.52
N ALA A 21 -28.92 -12.14 -5.86
CA ALA A 21 -29.42 -12.22 -7.23
C ALA A 21 -29.15 -10.93 -8.03
N SER A 22 -29.35 -9.75 -7.40
CA SER A 22 -29.03 -8.45 -7.98
C SER A 22 -27.53 -8.33 -8.26
N SER A 23 -26.67 -8.71 -7.29
CA SER A 23 -25.23 -8.72 -7.49
C SER A 23 -24.77 -9.70 -8.59
N TYR A 24 -25.48 -10.82 -8.76
CA TYR A 24 -25.20 -11.79 -9.81
C TYR A 24 -25.59 -11.26 -11.20
N SER A 25 -26.74 -10.57 -11.32
CA SER A 25 -27.18 -9.98 -12.60
C SER A 25 -26.23 -8.88 -13.09
N GLU A 26 -25.59 -8.15 -12.17
CA GLU A 26 -24.60 -7.11 -12.51
C GLU A 26 -23.24 -7.67 -12.97
N ILE A 27 -22.90 -8.90 -12.54
CA ILE A 27 -21.54 -9.46 -12.70
C ILE A 27 -21.48 -10.53 -13.83
N GLY A 28 -22.61 -11.00 -14.31
CA GLY A 28 -22.73 -11.98 -15.40
C GLY A 28 -22.35 -13.42 -15.01
N SER A 29 -21.26 -13.66 -14.22
CA SER A 29 -20.87 -15.01 -13.78
C SER A 29 -19.88 -14.99 -12.61
N ILE A 30 -19.82 -16.10 -11.85
CA ILE A 30 -18.79 -16.29 -10.79
C ILE A 30 -17.39 -16.24 -11.39
N ALA A 31 -17.18 -16.81 -12.58
CA ALA A 31 -15.90 -16.79 -13.26
C ALA A 31 -15.41 -15.36 -13.58
N GLU A 32 -16.33 -14.46 -13.92
CA GLU A 32 -15.98 -13.05 -14.14
C GLU A 32 -15.60 -12.34 -12.82
N LEU A 33 -16.26 -12.65 -11.71
CA LEU A 33 -15.89 -12.18 -10.37
C LEU A 33 -14.48 -12.63 -9.97
N GLU A 34 -14.20 -13.91 -10.15
CA GLU A 34 -12.87 -14.49 -9.85
C GLU A 34 -11.78 -13.86 -10.71
N LYS A 35 -12.07 -13.62 -12.00
CA LYS A 35 -11.16 -12.92 -12.90
C LYS A 35 -10.88 -11.48 -12.46
N GLN A 36 -11.92 -10.74 -12.07
CA GLN A 36 -11.76 -9.39 -11.53
C GLN A 36 -10.97 -9.40 -10.23
N LEU A 37 -11.24 -10.34 -9.33
CA LEU A 37 -10.53 -10.52 -8.07
C LEU A 37 -9.04 -10.81 -8.33
N ALA A 38 -8.72 -11.71 -9.26
CA ALA A 38 -7.35 -12.01 -9.66
C ALA A 38 -6.64 -10.77 -10.23
N ALA A 39 -7.29 -10.02 -11.12
CA ALA A 39 -6.73 -8.79 -11.69
C ALA A 39 -6.44 -7.73 -10.63
N LYS A 40 -7.38 -7.50 -9.67
CA LYS A 40 -7.18 -6.55 -8.57
C LYS A 40 -6.10 -7.01 -7.60
N SER A 41 -5.98 -8.31 -7.35
CA SER A 41 -4.92 -8.88 -6.51
C SER A 41 -3.53 -8.68 -7.11
N VAL A 42 -3.40 -8.84 -8.43
CA VAL A 42 -2.15 -8.54 -9.15
C VAL A 42 -1.82 -7.05 -9.08
N LEU A 43 -2.81 -6.17 -9.27
CA LEU A 43 -2.63 -4.72 -9.15
C LEU A 43 -2.16 -4.32 -7.75
N ALA A 44 -2.81 -4.83 -6.70
CA ALA A 44 -2.44 -4.57 -5.31
C ALA A 44 -1.01 -5.05 -5.01
N LYS A 45 -0.66 -6.27 -5.43
CA LYS A 45 0.68 -6.83 -5.27
C LYS A 45 1.75 -5.98 -5.95
N ASN A 46 1.52 -5.57 -7.19
CA ASN A 46 2.45 -4.72 -7.94
C ASN A 46 2.61 -3.33 -7.29
N ALA A 47 1.50 -2.71 -6.89
CA ALA A 47 1.52 -1.43 -6.20
C ALA A 47 2.30 -1.53 -4.87
N ARG A 48 2.11 -2.60 -4.09
CA ARG A 48 2.84 -2.86 -2.84
C ARG A 48 4.34 -3.02 -3.07
N ASN A 49 4.74 -3.83 -4.06
CA ASN A 49 6.14 -4.04 -4.38
C ASN A 49 6.83 -2.73 -4.79
N SER A 50 6.18 -1.97 -5.69
CA SER A 50 6.69 -0.65 -6.11
C SER A 50 6.72 0.36 -4.96
N LEU A 51 5.78 0.27 -4.00
CA LEU A 51 5.77 1.11 -2.81
C LEU A 51 7.00 0.84 -1.93
N VAL A 52 7.28 -0.44 -1.64
CA VAL A 52 8.46 -0.83 -0.85
C VAL A 52 9.76 -0.36 -1.50
N GLU A 53 9.90 -0.56 -2.82
CA GLU A 53 11.06 -0.09 -3.56
C GLU A 53 11.21 1.44 -3.50
N THR A 54 10.10 2.17 -3.71
CA THR A 54 10.10 3.64 -3.63
C THR A 54 10.45 4.13 -2.22
N GLU A 55 10.02 3.44 -1.18
CA GLU A 55 10.37 3.76 0.21
C GLU A 55 11.86 3.53 0.51
N HIS A 56 12.48 2.49 -0.06
CA HIS A 56 13.92 2.30 0.02
C HIS A 56 14.67 3.44 -0.69
N GLN A 57 14.28 3.78 -1.92
CA GLN A 57 14.87 4.88 -2.67
C GLN A 57 14.75 6.22 -1.94
N LEU A 58 13.59 6.51 -1.34
CA LEU A 58 13.38 7.72 -0.51
C LEU A 58 14.28 7.76 0.71
N LYS A 59 14.47 6.62 1.37
CA LYS A 59 15.36 6.51 2.54
C LYS A 59 16.81 6.80 2.14
N ASP A 60 17.29 6.19 1.07
CA ASP A 60 18.67 6.33 0.63
C ASP A 60 18.93 7.75 0.12
N LEU A 61 18.05 8.28 -0.72
CA LEU A 61 18.13 9.64 -1.22
C LEU A 61 18.00 10.69 -0.11
N GLY A 62 17.12 10.43 0.88
CA GLY A 62 16.95 11.28 2.05
C GLY A 62 18.23 11.37 2.91
N GLN A 63 18.98 10.28 3.03
CA GLN A 63 20.28 10.30 3.70
C GLN A 63 21.32 11.13 2.93
N ILE A 64 21.38 10.94 1.60
CA ILE A 64 22.29 11.72 0.74
C ILE A 64 21.95 13.20 0.83
N LEU A 65 20.67 13.56 0.69
CA LEU A 65 20.20 14.94 0.76
C LEU A 65 20.54 15.59 2.11
N LYS A 66 20.29 14.89 3.22
CA LYS A 66 20.65 15.36 4.57
C LYS A 66 22.13 15.73 4.68
N TYR A 67 23.01 14.84 4.25
CA TYR A 67 24.46 15.10 4.35
C TYR A 67 24.92 16.14 3.33
N ALA A 68 24.30 16.20 2.15
CA ALA A 68 24.59 17.24 1.15
C ALA A 68 24.23 18.64 1.66
N GLU A 69 23.07 18.81 2.26
CA GLU A 69 22.64 20.08 2.88
C GLU A 69 23.53 20.45 4.06
N GLN A 70 23.92 19.47 4.90
CA GLN A 70 24.81 19.69 6.03
C GLN A 70 26.22 20.08 5.58
N TYR A 71 26.74 19.45 4.53
CA TYR A 71 28.01 19.82 3.91
C TYR A 71 27.96 21.25 3.37
N GLN A 72 26.95 21.59 2.59
CA GLN A 72 26.81 22.90 1.96
C GLN A 72 26.68 24.02 3.01
N SER A 73 25.82 23.83 4.02
CA SER A 73 25.59 24.86 5.05
C SER A 73 26.82 25.14 5.90
N ASN A 74 27.68 24.15 6.11
CA ASN A 74 28.89 24.31 6.91
C ASN A 74 30.16 24.56 6.10
N HIS A 75 30.10 24.50 4.77
CA HIS A 75 31.24 24.68 3.90
C HIS A 75 31.94 26.04 4.06
N ILE A 76 31.19 27.10 4.34
CA ILE A 76 31.73 28.45 4.57
C ILE A 76 32.72 28.47 5.75
N TYR A 77 32.44 27.72 6.83
CA TYR A 77 33.30 27.63 8.01
C TYR A 77 34.60 26.89 7.68
N HIS A 78 34.52 25.82 6.91
CA HIS A 78 35.67 25.06 6.45
C HIS A 78 36.58 25.92 5.56
N VAL A 79 36.04 26.68 4.60
CA VAL A 79 36.82 27.60 3.76
C VAL A 79 37.48 28.71 4.57
N ARG A 80 36.81 29.27 5.58
CA ARG A 80 37.37 30.29 6.47
C ARG A 80 38.45 29.72 7.38
N TYR A 81 38.27 28.49 7.88
CA TYR A 81 39.29 27.79 8.66
C TYR A 81 40.61 27.65 7.88
N GLN A 82 40.54 27.19 6.63
CA GLN A 82 41.72 27.04 5.77
C GLN A 82 42.45 28.35 5.49
N LYS A 83 41.74 29.48 5.50
CA LYS A 83 42.29 30.82 5.26
C LYS A 83 42.65 31.59 6.54
N SER A 84 42.39 31.00 7.71
CA SER A 84 42.58 31.67 8.99
C SER A 84 44.04 31.87 9.32
N LYS A 85 44.39 33.07 9.80
CA LYS A 85 45.75 33.38 10.34
C LYS A 85 46.00 32.72 11.70
N ASN A 86 44.94 32.35 12.42
CA ASN A 86 44.99 31.62 13.69
C ASN A 86 44.00 30.46 13.66
N PRO A 87 44.39 29.30 13.07
CA PRO A 87 43.52 28.14 12.92
C PRO A 87 43.04 27.58 14.26
N ASP A 88 43.88 27.56 15.28
CA ASP A 88 43.50 26.98 16.60
C ASP A 88 42.43 27.79 17.32
N ALA A 89 42.46 29.11 17.24
CA ALA A 89 41.43 29.96 17.80
C ALA A 89 40.14 29.84 17.02
N TYR A 90 40.23 29.74 15.67
CA TYR A 90 39.06 29.56 14.81
C TYR A 90 38.39 28.19 15.02
N LEU A 91 39.20 27.13 15.13
CA LEU A 91 38.73 25.78 15.43
C LEU A 91 37.91 25.74 16.72
N ARG A 92 38.45 26.32 17.81
CA ARG A 92 37.79 26.38 19.11
C ARG A 92 36.43 27.12 19.06
N SER A 93 36.31 28.13 18.23
CA SER A 93 35.08 28.93 18.12
C SER A 93 34.05 28.33 17.14
N HIS A 94 34.45 27.42 16.26
CA HIS A 94 33.59 26.81 15.21
C HIS A 94 33.74 25.30 15.10
N GLU A 95 34.08 24.65 16.22
CA GLU A 95 34.33 23.21 16.26
C GLU A 95 33.13 22.40 15.76
N THR A 96 31.96 22.77 16.16
CA THR A 96 30.70 22.05 15.77
C THR A 96 30.49 22.12 14.27
N GLU A 97 30.58 23.29 13.66
CA GLU A 97 30.37 23.48 12.23
C GLU A 97 31.40 22.74 11.39
N LEU A 98 32.66 22.77 11.84
CA LEU A 98 33.77 22.05 11.17
C LEU A 98 33.59 20.53 11.29
N LEU A 99 33.21 20.01 12.46
CA LEU A 99 32.90 18.58 12.65
C LEU A 99 31.71 18.14 11.80
N LEU A 100 30.68 18.97 11.72
CA LEU A 100 29.51 18.69 10.89
C LEU A 100 29.86 18.67 9.39
N HIS A 101 30.68 19.59 8.93
CA HIS A 101 31.20 19.62 7.55
C HIS A 101 31.97 18.35 7.22
N ASP A 102 32.98 18.01 8.04
CA ASP A 102 33.88 16.88 7.80
C ASP A 102 33.14 15.54 7.94
N GLY A 103 32.21 15.46 8.91
CA GLY A 103 31.34 14.32 9.08
C GLY A 103 30.42 14.09 7.86
N ALA A 104 29.84 15.17 7.34
CA ALA A 104 29.00 15.11 6.15
C ALA A 104 29.79 14.74 4.90
N GLU A 105 31.01 15.32 4.72
CA GLU A 105 31.90 14.96 3.62
C GLU A 105 32.26 13.47 3.64
N ASN A 106 32.63 12.93 4.80
CA ASN A 106 32.99 11.53 4.97
C ASN A 106 31.79 10.60 4.70
N MET A 107 30.58 10.98 5.15
CA MET A 107 29.39 10.18 4.90
C MET A 107 29.00 10.19 3.42
N LEU A 108 29.06 11.32 2.73
CA LEU A 108 28.82 11.40 1.29
C LEU A 108 29.81 10.53 0.51
N LYS A 109 31.11 10.58 0.84
CA LYS A 109 32.14 9.72 0.23
C LYS A 109 31.84 8.23 0.45
N ARG A 110 31.41 7.83 1.64
CA ARG A 110 30.99 6.43 1.94
C ARG A 110 29.77 6.00 1.13
N LEU A 111 28.85 6.92 0.83
CA LEU A 111 27.71 6.70 -0.04
C LEU A 111 28.07 6.76 -1.55
N GLY A 112 29.34 6.86 -1.89
CA GLY A 112 29.83 6.91 -3.27
C GLY A 112 29.59 8.25 -3.97
N MET A 113 29.27 9.31 -3.20
CA MET A 113 28.98 10.65 -3.73
C MET A 113 30.17 11.57 -3.62
N ASN A 114 30.38 12.43 -4.62
CA ASN A 114 31.36 13.48 -4.56
C ASN A 114 30.73 14.78 -4.03
N PRO A 115 31.09 15.22 -2.79
CA PRO A 115 30.45 16.39 -2.18
C PRO A 115 30.59 17.68 -2.99
N LYS A 116 31.66 17.82 -3.75
CA LYS A 116 31.98 19.05 -4.53
C LYS A 116 31.15 19.19 -5.80
N THR A 117 30.59 18.10 -6.32
CA THR A 117 29.84 18.08 -7.60
C THR A 117 28.37 17.78 -7.41
N LEU A 118 27.92 17.66 -6.15
CA LEU A 118 26.52 17.39 -5.83
C LEU A 118 25.63 18.60 -6.12
N ASP A 119 24.59 18.35 -6.91
CA ASP A 119 23.50 19.29 -7.18
C ASP A 119 22.34 18.99 -6.19
N ILE A 120 22.28 19.79 -5.13
CA ILE A 120 21.29 19.62 -4.05
C ILE A 120 19.88 19.89 -4.55
N ASP A 121 19.69 20.82 -5.46
CA ASP A 121 18.35 21.15 -5.99
C ASP A 121 17.84 20.00 -6.86
N LYS A 122 18.71 19.37 -7.64
CA LYS A 122 18.38 18.15 -8.39
C LYS A 122 17.99 17.00 -7.45
N LEU A 123 18.76 16.76 -6.39
CA LEU A 123 18.46 15.73 -5.39
C LEU A 123 17.10 15.97 -4.70
N ARG A 124 16.84 17.24 -4.36
CA ARG A 124 15.55 17.64 -3.73
C ARG A 124 14.38 17.43 -4.66
N ASN A 125 14.52 17.77 -5.94
CA ASN A 125 13.50 17.54 -6.95
C ASN A 125 13.22 16.04 -7.15
N GLU A 126 14.27 15.22 -7.18
CA GLU A 126 14.15 13.76 -7.26
C GLU A 126 13.46 13.17 -6.02
N TYR A 127 13.81 13.63 -4.82
CA TYR A 127 13.16 13.25 -3.58
C TYR A 127 11.66 13.57 -3.60
N ASN A 128 11.31 14.79 -4.01
CA ASN A 128 9.91 15.22 -4.11
C ASN A 128 9.12 14.41 -5.15
N SER A 129 9.75 14.05 -6.28
CA SER A 129 9.16 13.18 -7.29
C SER A 129 8.88 11.78 -6.75
N LEU A 130 9.85 11.18 -6.06
CA LEU A 130 9.67 9.88 -5.39
C LEU A 130 8.60 9.94 -4.30
N TYR A 131 8.53 11.03 -3.55
CA TYR A 131 7.48 11.22 -2.54
C TYR A 131 6.08 11.25 -3.16
N SER A 132 5.88 11.99 -4.25
CA SER A 132 4.62 12.04 -5.00
C SER A 132 4.26 10.67 -5.59
N LYS A 133 5.26 9.93 -6.09
CA LYS A 133 5.08 8.55 -6.56
C LYS A 133 4.61 7.62 -5.43
N LYS A 134 5.23 7.74 -4.24
CA LYS A 134 4.82 6.99 -3.04
C LYS A 134 3.35 7.24 -2.70
N GLU A 135 2.91 8.50 -2.65
CA GLU A 135 1.52 8.84 -2.35
C GLU A 135 0.54 8.23 -3.37
N THR A 136 0.89 8.28 -4.65
CA THR A 136 0.08 7.69 -5.73
C THR A 136 -0.02 6.17 -5.57
N LEU A 137 1.09 5.49 -5.30
CA LEU A 137 1.13 4.05 -5.07
C LEU A 137 0.33 3.64 -3.83
N GLN A 138 0.39 4.42 -2.75
CA GLN A 138 -0.42 4.18 -1.56
C GLN A 138 -1.92 4.29 -1.83
N LYS A 139 -2.34 5.29 -2.62
CA LYS A 139 -3.76 5.45 -3.03
C LYS A 139 -4.20 4.27 -3.88
N THR A 140 -3.39 3.87 -4.86
CA THR A 140 -3.66 2.72 -5.73
C THR A 140 -3.79 1.43 -4.94
N TYR A 141 -2.85 1.17 -4.02
CA TYR A 141 -2.87 -0.02 -3.15
C TYR A 141 -4.14 -0.07 -2.29
N LYS A 142 -4.46 1.04 -1.59
CA LYS A 142 -5.65 1.13 -0.73
C LYS A 142 -6.96 0.97 -1.52
N SER A 143 -7.04 1.53 -2.74
CA SER A 143 -8.21 1.36 -3.60
C SER A 143 -8.38 -0.08 -4.04
N ALA A 144 -7.30 -0.71 -4.52
CA ALA A 144 -7.33 -2.11 -4.93
C ALA A 144 -7.70 -3.04 -3.77
N GLU A 145 -7.17 -2.82 -2.57
CA GLU A 145 -7.48 -3.59 -1.36
C GLU A 145 -8.97 -3.47 -0.97
N LYS A 146 -9.53 -2.25 -1.05
CA LYS A 146 -10.95 -2.03 -0.81
C LYS A 146 -11.84 -2.77 -1.82
N GLU A 147 -11.45 -2.76 -3.10
CA GLU A 147 -12.17 -3.47 -4.16
C GLU A 147 -12.06 -4.99 -3.99
N ILE A 148 -10.89 -5.52 -3.65
CA ILE A 148 -10.68 -6.94 -3.33
C ILE A 148 -11.61 -7.38 -2.20
N ASN A 149 -11.69 -6.61 -1.12
CA ASN A 149 -12.57 -6.92 0.01
C ASN A 149 -14.06 -6.89 -0.39
N ALA A 150 -14.47 -5.96 -1.26
CA ALA A 150 -15.83 -5.91 -1.78
C ALA A 150 -16.16 -7.12 -2.69
N LEU A 151 -15.22 -7.50 -3.57
CA LEU A 151 -15.37 -8.67 -4.44
C LEU A 151 -15.42 -9.98 -3.66
N ASN A 152 -14.56 -10.15 -2.64
CA ASN A 152 -14.60 -11.32 -1.76
C ASN A 152 -15.96 -11.45 -1.06
N ARG A 153 -16.49 -10.35 -0.49
CA ARG A 153 -17.82 -10.37 0.14
C ARG A 153 -18.92 -10.77 -0.84
N LYS A 154 -18.87 -10.29 -2.10
CA LYS A 154 -19.82 -10.68 -3.14
C LYS A 154 -19.71 -12.17 -3.45
N LEU A 155 -18.49 -12.69 -3.59
CA LEU A 155 -18.23 -14.10 -3.86
C LEU A 155 -18.73 -15.00 -2.72
N ASP A 156 -18.45 -14.62 -1.46
CA ASP A 156 -18.92 -15.35 -0.28
C ASP A 156 -20.44 -15.40 -0.20
N ASN A 157 -21.12 -14.27 -0.47
CA ASN A 157 -22.59 -14.21 -0.49
C ASN A 157 -23.18 -15.12 -1.58
N LEU A 158 -22.59 -15.13 -2.79
CA LEU A 158 -23.02 -16.00 -3.87
C LEU A 158 -22.82 -17.48 -3.55
N ASN A 159 -21.69 -17.85 -2.98
CA ASN A 159 -21.40 -19.22 -2.58
C ASN A 159 -22.38 -19.71 -1.49
N GLN A 160 -22.68 -18.88 -0.50
CA GLN A 160 -23.69 -19.19 0.51
C GLN A 160 -25.09 -19.37 -0.10
N TYR A 161 -25.45 -18.55 -1.07
CA TYR A 161 -26.72 -18.67 -1.79
C TYR A 161 -26.81 -19.99 -2.57
N LEU A 162 -25.80 -20.33 -3.34
CA LEU A 162 -25.76 -21.55 -4.16
C LEU A 162 -25.79 -22.81 -3.28
N ASN A 163 -25.07 -22.84 -2.18
CA ASN A 163 -25.08 -23.97 -1.24
C ASN A 163 -26.44 -24.13 -0.57
N ARG A 164 -27.16 -23.05 -0.25
CA ARG A 164 -28.53 -23.11 0.30
C ARG A 164 -29.55 -23.57 -0.74
N SER A 165 -29.45 -23.13 -1.99
CA SER A 165 -30.36 -23.59 -3.05
C SER A 165 -30.16 -25.08 -3.36
N SER A 166 -28.94 -25.58 -3.33
CA SER A 166 -28.64 -27.00 -3.50
C SER A 166 -29.23 -27.86 -2.36
N SER A 167 -29.12 -27.39 -1.12
CA SER A 167 -29.68 -28.11 0.05
C SER A 167 -31.22 -28.13 0.06
N VAL A 168 -31.89 -27.08 -0.43
CA VAL A 168 -33.35 -27.02 -0.57
C VAL A 168 -33.83 -27.95 -1.68
N GLN A 169 -33.12 -28.02 -2.80
CA GLN A 169 -33.43 -28.97 -3.86
C GLN A 169 -33.31 -30.43 -3.40
N GLN A 170 -32.22 -30.79 -2.73
CA GLN A 170 -32.04 -32.15 -2.19
C GLN A 170 -33.09 -32.54 -1.18
N THR A 171 -33.61 -31.62 -0.36
CA THR A 171 -34.68 -31.88 0.58
C THR A 171 -36.05 -32.05 -0.11
N ASN A 172 -36.31 -31.33 -1.20
CA ASN A 172 -37.51 -31.48 -2.00
C ASN A 172 -37.52 -32.78 -2.80
N ASP A 173 -36.38 -33.17 -3.39
CA ASP A 173 -36.25 -34.44 -4.13
C ASP A 173 -36.45 -35.65 -3.20
N ARG A 174 -35.91 -35.62 -1.99
CA ARG A 174 -36.13 -36.66 -0.96
C ARG A 174 -37.57 -36.73 -0.47
N LYS A 175 -38.31 -35.62 -0.42
CA LYS A 175 -39.75 -35.63 -0.11
C LYS A 175 -40.57 -36.22 -1.24
N MET A 176 -40.29 -35.88 -2.51
CA MET A 176 -40.99 -36.44 -3.67
C MET A 176 -40.73 -37.95 -3.84
N GLU A 177 -39.55 -38.44 -3.49
CA GLU A 177 -39.23 -39.88 -3.50
C GLU A 177 -39.99 -40.65 -2.42
N LYS A 178 -40.12 -40.09 -1.21
CA LYS A 178 -40.91 -40.70 -0.13
C LYS A 178 -42.44 -40.79 -0.46
N ASP A 179 -42.98 -39.77 -1.09
CA ASP A 179 -44.42 -39.76 -1.50
C ASP A 179 -44.71 -40.75 -2.64
N LYS A 180 -43.73 -41.10 -3.47
CA LYS A 180 -43.86 -42.14 -4.51
C LYS A 180 -43.75 -43.57 -3.98
N THR A 181 -43.16 -43.77 -2.83
CA THR A 181 -42.96 -45.10 -2.21
C THR A 181 -44.13 -45.47 -1.26
N THR A 182 -45.02 -44.53 -0.99
CA THR A 182 -46.17 -44.74 -0.06
C THR A 182 -47.51 -44.84 -0.80
N ARG A 183 -47.50 -45.02 -2.11
CA ARG A 183 -48.66 -45.36 -2.97
C ARG A 183 -48.45 -46.71 -3.60
#